data_0e529c5a1ed2e6c8b32d17f41b6c7a18
#
_entry.id   0e529c5a1ed2e6c8b32d17f41b6c7a18
#
_cell.length_a   1.000
_cell.length_b   1.000
_cell.length_c   1.000
_cell.angle_alpha   90.00
_cell.angle_beta   90.00
_cell.angle_gamma   90.00
#
_symmetry.space_group_name_H-M   'P 1'
#
loop_
_entity.id
_entity.type
_entity.pdbx_description
1 polymer ?
#
loop_
_entity_poly.entity_id
_entity_poly.type
_entity_poly.pdbx_seq_one_letter_code
_entity_poly.pdbx_strand_id
1 'polypeptide(L)'
;MVLAGVGYVAWELRGIAANRADGDPARGVYQQDPERADKTAAAVLDGIVRDAPEPPTDGKAFAGGGSAADWRYAGWQPSDPLEARPAPAEPAVGALFSPGGDGDPDHHCSAVVVHSPGGDLIATAAHCVYGGGFRTNLAFAPGYRDGVAPYGIWVPTRIDVDPRWTQDQDPDHDVAFLRLRRPGYPGQRLEDVTGAMALTLGAELPAPARLVGYPNFSEQPLECQNTAVPAGPTQVRLDCADVPNGTSGGPVTTGRTALIGVIGGRDGGGDEETSYSVRFGDDVRALYERSTTSPAP
;
A
#
# COMPACT_ATOMS: atom_id res chain seq x y z
N MET A 1 -32.15 -31.29 -4.54
CA MET A 1 -30.92 -30.78 -3.92
C MET A 1 -30.06 -29.91 -4.86
N VAL A 2 -30.61 -29.25 -5.89
CA VAL A 2 -29.85 -28.44 -6.87
C VAL A 2 -30.07 -26.92 -6.68
N LEU A 3 -31.09 -26.50 -5.91
CA LEU A 3 -31.43 -25.08 -5.75
C LEU A 3 -30.60 -24.32 -4.70
N ALA A 4 -29.92 -24.98 -3.79
CA ALA A 4 -29.12 -24.32 -2.75
C ALA A 4 -27.74 -23.84 -3.29
N GLY A 5 -27.17 -24.57 -4.27
CA GLY A 5 -25.85 -24.21 -4.83
C GLY A 5 -25.88 -22.97 -5.75
N VAL A 6 -27.00 -22.78 -6.48
CA VAL A 6 -27.12 -21.61 -7.39
C VAL A 6 -27.33 -20.31 -6.60
N GLY A 7 -28.00 -20.38 -5.46
CA GLY A 7 -28.21 -19.21 -4.59
C GLY A 7 -26.92 -18.72 -3.94
N TYR A 8 -26.06 -19.63 -3.50
CA TYR A 8 -24.78 -19.30 -2.85
C TYR A 8 -23.80 -18.65 -3.84
N VAL A 9 -23.61 -19.26 -5.02
CA VAL A 9 -22.75 -18.69 -6.06
C VAL A 9 -23.24 -17.31 -6.55
N ALA A 10 -24.56 -17.13 -6.68
CA ALA A 10 -25.13 -15.84 -7.08
C ALA A 10 -24.99 -14.77 -6.00
N TRP A 11 -24.95 -15.14 -4.73
CA TRP A 11 -24.73 -14.23 -3.61
C TRP A 11 -23.25 -13.82 -3.49
N GLU A 12 -22.32 -14.76 -3.61
CA GLU A 12 -20.88 -14.46 -3.69
C GLU A 12 -20.55 -13.56 -4.87
N LEU A 13 -21.08 -13.84 -6.07
CA LEU A 13 -20.87 -13.01 -7.25
C LEU A 13 -21.45 -11.59 -7.07
N ARG A 14 -22.57 -11.45 -6.35
CA ARG A 14 -23.13 -10.13 -6.01
C ARG A 14 -22.29 -9.38 -4.98
N GLY A 15 -21.72 -10.07 -4.00
CA GLY A 15 -20.81 -9.49 -3.01
C GLY A 15 -19.52 -8.98 -3.68
N ILE A 16 -18.94 -9.75 -4.57
CA ILE A 16 -17.75 -9.37 -5.35
C ILE A 16 -18.06 -8.17 -6.25
N ALA A 17 -19.19 -8.16 -6.95
CA ALA A 17 -19.61 -7.02 -7.78
C ALA A 17 -19.95 -5.77 -6.95
N ALA A 18 -20.44 -5.93 -5.72
CA ALA A 18 -20.81 -4.81 -4.85
C ALA A 18 -19.59 -3.98 -4.39
N ASN A 19 -18.39 -4.60 -4.33
CA ASN A 19 -17.15 -3.97 -3.86
C ASN A 19 -16.21 -3.55 -4.99
N ARG A 20 -16.71 -3.48 -6.24
CA ARG A 20 -15.95 -3.03 -7.40
C ARG A 20 -16.71 -1.96 -8.18
N ALA A 21 -15.96 -1.10 -8.84
CA ALA A 21 -16.48 -0.08 -9.75
C ALA A 21 -15.60 0.01 -11.00
N ASP A 22 -16.19 0.33 -12.12
CA ASP A 22 -15.46 0.48 -13.39
C ASP A 22 -14.51 1.68 -13.35
N GLY A 23 -14.96 2.81 -12.78
CA GLY A 23 -14.20 4.05 -12.82
C GLY A 23 -13.97 4.53 -14.26
N ASP A 24 -12.78 5.06 -14.53
CA ASP A 24 -12.27 5.35 -15.88
C ASP A 24 -11.00 4.51 -16.12
N PRO A 25 -11.14 3.26 -16.58
CA PRO A 25 -9.98 2.37 -16.78
C PRO A 25 -9.07 2.84 -17.91
N ALA A 26 -9.59 3.60 -18.89
CA ALA A 26 -8.76 4.16 -19.95
C ALA A 26 -7.77 5.22 -19.45
N ARG A 27 -8.11 5.88 -18.34
CA ARG A 27 -7.23 6.81 -17.63
C ARG A 27 -6.61 6.22 -16.38
N GLY A 28 -7.05 5.04 -15.95
CA GLY A 28 -6.62 4.41 -14.71
C GLY A 28 -7.06 5.20 -13.47
N VAL A 29 -8.28 5.75 -13.43
CA VAL A 29 -8.75 6.65 -12.37
C VAL A 29 -10.10 6.22 -11.83
N TYR A 30 -10.23 6.24 -10.50
CA TYR A 30 -11.49 6.08 -9.79
C TYR A 30 -11.67 7.19 -8.74
N GLN A 31 -12.86 7.81 -8.75
CA GLN A 31 -13.29 8.73 -7.69
C GLN A 31 -14.19 7.97 -6.72
N GLN A 32 -13.80 7.95 -5.47
CA GLN A 32 -14.49 7.21 -4.44
C GLN A 32 -15.74 7.96 -3.96
N ASP A 33 -16.84 7.24 -3.85
CA ASP A 33 -18.05 7.75 -3.21
C ASP A 33 -17.83 7.96 -1.71
N PRO A 34 -18.03 9.18 -1.17
CA PRO A 34 -17.75 9.50 0.23
C PRO A 34 -18.54 8.66 1.24
N GLU A 35 -19.83 8.38 0.96
CA GLU A 35 -20.67 7.60 1.90
C GLU A 35 -20.22 6.15 1.94
N ARG A 36 -19.82 5.60 0.80
CA ARG A 36 -19.27 4.25 0.75
C ARG A 36 -17.95 4.16 1.49
N ALA A 37 -17.09 5.15 1.31
CA ALA A 37 -15.82 5.24 2.03
C ALA A 37 -16.03 5.29 3.54
N ASP A 38 -16.96 6.10 4.01
CA ASP A 38 -17.28 6.22 5.44
C ASP A 38 -17.86 4.92 6.01
N LYS A 39 -18.72 4.22 5.27
CA LYS A 39 -19.21 2.89 5.64
C LYS A 39 -18.09 1.87 5.76
N THR A 40 -17.09 1.92 4.86
CA THR A 40 -15.91 1.06 4.92
C THR A 40 -15.09 1.34 6.19
N ALA A 41 -14.83 2.62 6.50
CA ALA A 41 -14.12 2.98 7.73
C ALA A 41 -14.86 2.50 8.99
N ALA A 42 -16.18 2.68 9.03
CA ALA A 42 -17.00 2.19 10.14
C ALA A 42 -16.92 0.66 10.26
N ALA A 43 -17.01 -0.08 9.16
CA ALA A 43 -16.92 -1.54 9.17
C ALA A 43 -15.57 -2.03 9.72
N VAL A 44 -14.47 -1.34 9.37
CA VAL A 44 -13.13 -1.66 9.89
C VAL A 44 -13.05 -1.38 11.40
N LEU A 45 -13.57 -0.24 11.86
CA LEU A 45 -13.57 0.13 13.28
C LEU A 45 -14.48 -0.76 14.13
N ASP A 46 -15.63 -1.18 13.58
CA ASP A 46 -16.62 -1.97 14.35
C ASP A 46 -16.27 -3.47 14.39
N GLY A 47 -15.55 -3.97 13.36
CA GLY A 47 -15.36 -5.42 13.19
C GLY A 47 -13.92 -5.89 13.30
N ILE A 48 -12.93 -5.05 13.03
CA ILE A 48 -11.54 -5.46 12.78
C ILE A 48 -10.56 -4.76 13.72
N VAL A 49 -10.63 -3.44 13.79
CA VAL A 49 -9.74 -2.65 14.64
C VAL A 49 -10.35 -2.56 16.05
N ARG A 50 -9.67 -3.16 17.02
CA ARG A 50 -10.12 -3.19 18.42
C ARG A 50 -9.97 -1.85 19.14
N ASP A 51 -9.02 -1.04 18.72
CA ASP A 51 -8.75 0.27 19.31
C ASP A 51 -8.19 1.25 18.28
N ALA A 52 -8.68 2.48 18.30
CA ALA A 52 -8.21 3.56 17.45
C ALA A 52 -8.12 4.85 18.29
N PRO A 53 -7.08 4.97 19.12
CA PRO A 53 -6.88 6.12 19.98
C PRO A 53 -6.72 7.41 19.15
N GLU A 54 -6.95 8.56 19.77
CA GLU A 54 -6.62 9.84 19.14
C GLU A 54 -5.12 9.89 18.80
N PRO A 55 -4.74 10.29 17.57
CA PRO A 55 -3.35 10.38 17.18
C PRO A 55 -2.59 11.31 18.12
N PRO A 56 -1.33 11.01 18.42
CA PRO A 56 -0.49 11.92 19.16
C PRO A 56 -0.39 13.25 18.41
N THR A 57 -0.66 14.35 19.12
CA THR A 57 -0.59 15.72 18.58
C THR A 57 0.84 16.17 18.24
N ASP A 58 1.82 15.46 18.79
CA ASP A 58 3.25 15.72 18.61
C ASP A 58 3.86 14.86 17.49
N GLY A 59 3.09 14.58 16.44
CA GLY A 59 3.61 13.89 15.28
C GLY A 59 4.92 14.55 14.82
N LYS A 60 6.04 14.14 15.45
CA LYS A 60 7.36 14.39 14.88
C LYS A 60 7.35 13.63 13.57
N ALA A 61 6.84 14.32 12.55
CA ALA A 61 6.97 13.90 11.19
C ALA A 61 8.36 13.30 11.05
N PHE A 62 8.46 12.09 10.55
CA PHE A 62 9.70 11.66 9.93
C PHE A 62 10.01 12.75 8.93
N ALA A 63 10.92 13.63 9.27
CA ALA A 63 11.32 14.72 8.39
C ALA A 63 11.98 14.02 7.20
N GLY A 64 11.17 13.73 6.20
CA GLY A 64 11.54 13.08 4.95
C GLY A 64 12.33 14.02 4.07
N GLY A 65 13.54 14.31 4.50
CA GLY A 65 14.53 15.07 3.75
C GLY A 65 15.86 14.35 3.71
N GLY A 66 15.86 13.01 3.93
CA GLY A 66 17.05 12.19 3.80
C GLY A 66 17.46 12.10 2.34
N SER A 67 18.58 12.68 1.98
CA SER A 67 19.29 12.43 0.73
C SER A 67 19.49 10.93 0.55
N ALA A 68 19.46 10.43 -0.69
CA ALA A 68 19.87 9.05 -1.05
C ALA A 68 21.27 8.66 -0.53
N ALA A 69 22.04 9.63 0.02
CA ALA A 69 23.32 9.40 0.69
C ALA A 69 23.21 8.83 2.12
N ASP A 70 22.03 8.80 2.72
CA ASP A 70 21.84 8.31 4.10
C ASP A 70 21.81 6.77 4.23
N TRP A 71 22.02 6.01 3.13
CA TRP A 71 22.21 4.56 3.20
C TRP A 71 23.48 4.14 3.96
N ARG A 72 24.42 5.06 4.16
CA ARG A 72 25.59 4.86 5.04
C ARG A 72 25.23 4.95 6.53
N TYR A 73 23.95 4.80 6.82
CA TYR A 73 23.56 4.86 8.19
C TYR A 73 24.15 3.66 8.97
N ALA A 74 24.84 4.00 10.03
CA ALA A 74 25.53 3.02 10.88
C ALA A 74 24.51 2.01 11.42
N GLY A 75 24.63 0.75 10.97
CA GLY A 75 23.78 -0.34 11.43
C GLY A 75 23.01 -1.09 10.34
N TRP A 76 23.05 -0.67 9.04
CA TRP A 76 22.48 -1.49 8.00
C TRP A 76 23.30 -2.79 7.81
N GLN A 77 22.63 -3.91 7.87
CA GLN A 77 23.15 -5.24 7.56
C GLN A 77 22.08 -6.04 6.84
N PRO A 78 22.42 -6.91 5.90
CA PRO A 78 21.47 -7.91 5.41
C PRO A 78 20.86 -8.68 6.57
N SER A 79 19.61 -9.13 6.41
CA SER A 79 18.98 -10.04 7.35
C SER A 79 19.80 -11.33 7.44
N ASP A 80 19.96 -11.88 8.65
CA ASP A 80 20.65 -13.14 8.90
C ASP A 80 19.82 -13.95 9.93
N PRO A 81 19.18 -15.06 9.51
CA PRO A 81 19.09 -15.58 8.13
C PRO A 81 18.40 -14.59 7.18
N LEU A 82 18.59 -14.78 5.85
CA LEU A 82 18.03 -13.93 4.82
C LEU A 82 16.55 -14.25 4.58
N GLU A 83 15.75 -13.98 5.59
CA GLU A 83 14.30 -14.21 5.63
C GLU A 83 13.59 -13.04 6.30
N ALA A 84 12.31 -12.90 6.03
CA ALA A 84 11.48 -11.88 6.64
C ALA A 84 11.22 -12.21 8.12
N ARG A 85 11.23 -11.18 8.97
CA ARG A 85 11.03 -11.30 10.40
C ARG A 85 10.08 -10.22 10.93
N PRO A 86 9.42 -10.45 12.07
CA PRO A 86 8.58 -9.42 12.68
C PRO A 86 9.34 -8.10 12.88
N ALA A 87 8.67 -7.00 12.58
CA ALA A 87 9.20 -5.65 12.66
C ALA A 87 8.34 -4.76 13.57
N PRO A 88 8.91 -3.70 14.13
CA PRO A 88 8.10 -2.64 14.74
C PRO A 88 7.18 -1.98 13.71
N ALA A 89 5.96 -1.67 14.12
CA ALA A 89 5.08 -0.86 13.29
C ALA A 89 5.65 0.56 13.11
N GLU A 90 5.62 1.05 11.88
CA GLU A 90 6.09 2.39 11.51
C GLU A 90 4.90 3.30 11.17
N PRO A 91 4.87 4.55 11.65
CA PRO A 91 3.74 5.44 11.42
C PRO A 91 3.37 5.62 9.94
N ALA A 92 4.36 5.69 9.05
CA ALA A 92 4.15 5.89 7.61
C ALA A 92 3.82 4.61 6.83
N VAL A 93 3.87 3.41 7.45
CA VAL A 93 3.56 2.14 6.80
C VAL A 93 2.32 1.54 7.47
N GLY A 94 1.42 0.98 6.70
CA GLY A 94 0.18 0.45 7.28
C GLY A 94 -0.44 -0.69 6.50
N ALA A 95 -1.42 -1.33 7.14
CA ALA A 95 -2.24 -2.35 6.53
C ALA A 95 -3.33 -1.72 5.66
N LEU A 96 -3.59 -2.31 4.50
CA LEU A 96 -4.67 -1.93 3.59
C LEU A 96 -5.80 -2.94 3.69
N PHE A 97 -6.91 -2.52 4.27
CA PHE A 97 -8.11 -3.31 4.50
C PHE A 97 -9.07 -3.25 3.32
N SER A 98 -9.80 -4.35 3.11
CA SER A 98 -10.88 -4.45 2.12
C SER A 98 -12.01 -5.32 2.71
N PRO A 99 -12.72 -4.85 3.75
CA PRO A 99 -13.74 -5.63 4.43
C PRO A 99 -14.90 -5.98 3.51
N GLY A 100 -15.49 -7.15 3.70
CA GLY A 100 -16.71 -7.52 2.96
C GLY A 100 -16.72 -8.89 2.29
N GLY A 101 -15.86 -9.80 2.73
CA GLY A 101 -15.95 -11.22 2.41
C GLY A 101 -16.18 -12.04 3.68
N ASP A 102 -16.93 -13.13 3.62
CA ASP A 102 -17.16 -14.02 4.74
C ASP A 102 -15.85 -14.70 5.15
N GLY A 103 -15.23 -14.22 6.22
CA GLY A 103 -14.09 -14.84 6.89
C GLY A 103 -12.73 -14.62 6.25
N ASP A 104 -12.59 -13.69 5.33
CA ASP A 104 -11.27 -13.29 4.82
C ASP A 104 -10.54 -12.42 5.85
N PRO A 105 -9.19 -12.56 5.93
CA PRO A 105 -8.38 -11.69 6.74
C PRO A 105 -8.65 -10.25 6.31
N ASP A 106 -8.78 -9.44 7.28
CA ASP A 106 -9.33 -8.11 7.24
C ASP A 106 -8.48 -7.15 6.41
N HIS A 107 -7.17 -7.39 6.30
CA HIS A 107 -6.28 -6.68 5.39
C HIS A 107 -5.66 -7.64 4.35
N HIS A 108 -5.58 -7.19 3.11
CA HIS A 108 -5.12 -8.01 1.98
C HIS A 108 -3.82 -7.49 1.35
N CYS A 109 -3.42 -6.28 1.72
CA CYS A 109 -2.23 -5.60 1.22
C CYS A 109 -1.66 -4.64 2.26
N SER A 110 -0.54 -4.05 1.91
CA SER A 110 0.16 -3.01 2.64
C SER A 110 0.19 -1.72 1.83
N ALA A 111 0.47 -0.61 2.47
CA ALA A 111 0.69 0.66 1.80
C ALA A 111 1.65 1.57 2.60
N VAL A 112 2.13 2.62 1.97
CA VAL A 112 3.06 3.56 2.56
C VAL A 112 2.66 5.00 2.27
N VAL A 113 2.76 5.88 3.27
CA VAL A 113 2.53 7.31 3.12
C VAL A 113 3.67 7.94 2.34
N VAL A 114 3.34 8.65 1.27
CA VAL A 114 4.28 9.32 0.37
C VAL A 114 4.13 10.82 0.48
N HIS A 115 5.26 11.52 0.61
CA HIS A 115 5.26 12.98 0.60
C HIS A 115 4.53 13.53 -0.63
N SER A 116 3.62 14.46 -0.40
CA SER A 116 2.87 15.14 -1.46
C SER A 116 2.47 16.56 -1.04
N PRO A 117 2.22 17.46 -1.99
CA PRO A 117 1.75 18.82 -1.67
C PRO A 117 0.45 18.83 -0.84
N GLY A 118 -0.45 17.86 -1.05
CA GLY A 118 -1.69 17.67 -0.29
C GLY A 118 -1.46 17.05 1.08
N GLY A 119 -0.38 16.28 1.27
CA GLY A 119 -0.11 15.52 2.48
C GLY A 119 -1.10 14.39 2.74
N ASP A 120 -1.74 13.91 1.69
CA ASP A 120 -2.87 12.97 1.71
C ASP A 120 -2.63 11.69 0.89
N LEU A 121 -1.38 11.45 0.45
CA LEU A 121 -1.04 10.43 -0.53
C LEU A 121 -0.45 9.17 0.08
N ILE A 122 -0.90 8.01 -0.37
CA ILE A 122 -0.21 6.73 -0.16
C ILE A 122 0.17 6.08 -1.49
N ALA A 123 1.20 5.23 -1.45
CA ALA A 123 1.56 4.31 -2.53
C ALA A 123 1.27 2.87 -2.10
N THR A 124 0.85 2.04 -3.05
CA THR A 124 0.64 0.60 -2.91
C THR A 124 0.82 -0.08 -4.27
N ALA A 125 0.68 -1.39 -4.35
CA ALA A 125 0.63 -2.09 -5.63
C ALA A 125 -0.72 -1.88 -6.34
N ALA A 126 -0.72 -1.83 -7.66
CA ALA A 126 -1.95 -1.64 -8.44
C ALA A 126 -2.90 -2.85 -8.30
N HIS A 127 -2.37 -4.07 -8.18
CA HIS A 127 -3.19 -5.27 -7.95
C HIS A 127 -3.95 -5.23 -6.61
N CYS A 128 -3.49 -4.44 -5.65
CA CYS A 128 -4.18 -4.25 -4.38
C CYS A 128 -5.48 -3.45 -4.53
N VAL A 129 -5.57 -2.61 -5.54
CA VAL A 129 -6.68 -1.67 -5.71
C VAL A 129 -7.49 -1.90 -6.98
N TYR A 130 -6.96 -2.65 -7.95
CA TYR A 130 -7.60 -2.95 -9.22
C TYR A 130 -7.38 -4.40 -9.64
N GLY A 131 -8.48 -5.11 -9.89
CA GLY A 131 -8.48 -6.47 -10.43
C GLY A 131 -9.80 -6.74 -11.16
N GLY A 132 -9.89 -6.32 -12.44
CA GLY A 132 -11.12 -6.33 -13.24
C GLY A 132 -12.15 -5.29 -12.78
N GLY A 133 -11.70 -4.21 -12.13
CA GLY A 133 -12.45 -3.08 -11.59
C GLY A 133 -11.76 -2.53 -10.34
N PHE A 134 -11.98 -1.24 -10.03
CA PHE A 134 -11.45 -0.60 -8.83
C PHE A 134 -12.15 -1.13 -7.59
N ARG A 135 -11.40 -1.44 -6.54
CA ARG A 135 -11.96 -1.78 -5.23
C ARG A 135 -12.56 -0.52 -4.59
N THR A 136 -13.78 -0.65 -4.08
CA THR A 136 -14.55 0.47 -3.52
C THR A 136 -14.67 0.42 -2.00
N ASN A 137 -14.13 -0.62 -1.36
CA ASN A 137 -14.19 -0.89 0.07
C ASN A 137 -12.79 -0.89 0.69
N LEU A 138 -11.96 0.09 0.33
CA LEU A 138 -10.60 0.20 0.85
C LEU A 138 -10.55 1.12 2.07
N ALA A 139 -9.75 0.71 3.06
CA ALA A 139 -9.39 1.53 4.21
C ALA A 139 -7.92 1.28 4.59
N PHE A 140 -7.20 2.32 4.96
CA PHE A 140 -5.79 2.29 5.34
C PHE A 140 -5.64 2.59 6.83
N ALA A 141 -4.91 1.73 7.54
CA ALA A 141 -4.55 1.91 8.94
C ALA A 141 -3.04 2.11 9.08
N PRO A 142 -2.53 3.33 9.07
CA PRO A 142 -1.10 3.60 9.27
C PRO A 142 -0.66 3.18 10.67
N GLY A 143 0.54 2.58 10.76
CA GLY A 143 1.10 2.10 12.02
C GLY A 143 0.29 0.98 12.69
N TYR A 144 -0.57 0.28 11.93
CA TYR A 144 -1.40 -0.81 12.45
C TYR A 144 -0.57 -1.85 13.20
N ARG A 145 -1.07 -2.29 14.37
CA ARG A 145 -0.46 -3.37 15.12
C ARG A 145 -1.41 -3.93 16.17
N ASP A 146 -1.49 -5.26 16.25
CA ASP A 146 -2.20 -5.99 17.30
C ASP A 146 -3.66 -5.51 17.49
N GLY A 147 -4.37 -5.22 16.38
CA GLY A 147 -5.73 -4.70 16.39
C GLY A 147 -5.85 -3.22 16.74
N VAL A 148 -4.74 -2.49 16.81
CA VAL A 148 -4.74 -1.06 17.12
C VAL A 148 -4.38 -0.23 15.89
N ALA A 149 -5.17 0.80 15.58
CA ALA A 149 -4.91 1.80 14.56
C ALA A 149 -4.53 3.15 15.22
N PRO A 150 -3.27 3.34 15.62
CA PRO A 150 -2.86 4.48 16.46
C PRO A 150 -3.01 5.82 15.77
N TYR A 151 -3.08 5.85 14.44
CA TYR A 151 -3.25 7.05 13.63
C TYR A 151 -4.63 7.12 12.96
N GLY A 152 -5.59 6.28 13.43
CA GLY A 152 -6.94 6.18 12.91
C GLY A 152 -7.05 5.48 11.56
N ILE A 153 -8.26 5.47 11.02
CA ILE A 153 -8.59 4.85 9.73
C ILE A 153 -8.75 5.94 8.67
N TRP A 154 -8.10 5.72 7.53
CA TRP A 154 -8.11 6.63 6.38
C TRP A 154 -8.73 5.93 5.17
N VAL A 155 -9.52 6.64 4.40
CA VAL A 155 -10.25 6.08 3.26
C VAL A 155 -9.93 6.83 1.97
N PRO A 156 -9.90 6.15 0.81
CA PRO A 156 -9.65 6.80 -0.45
C PRO A 156 -10.72 7.84 -0.80
N THR A 157 -10.28 8.95 -1.36
CA THR A 157 -11.11 9.88 -2.14
C THR A 157 -10.89 9.64 -3.63
N ARG A 158 -9.68 9.19 -4.00
CA ARG A 158 -9.28 8.94 -5.38
C ARG A 158 -8.24 7.82 -5.44
N ILE A 159 -8.31 7.00 -6.46
CA ILE A 159 -7.34 5.97 -6.82
C ILE A 159 -6.81 6.25 -8.22
N ASP A 160 -5.51 6.23 -8.38
CA ASP A 160 -4.82 6.38 -9.66
C ASP A 160 -3.90 5.17 -9.89
N VAL A 161 -4.05 4.50 -11.04
CA VAL A 161 -3.19 3.42 -11.53
C VAL A 161 -2.77 3.71 -12.96
N ASP A 162 -1.69 3.12 -13.43
CA ASP A 162 -1.33 3.25 -14.84
C ASP A 162 -2.38 2.55 -15.73
N PRO A 163 -2.81 3.14 -16.87
CA PRO A 163 -3.74 2.49 -17.81
C PRO A 163 -3.26 1.13 -18.32
N ARG A 164 -1.97 0.90 -18.43
CA ARG A 164 -1.41 -0.41 -18.83
C ARG A 164 -1.72 -1.52 -17.82
N TRP A 165 -1.80 -1.15 -16.52
CA TRP A 165 -2.28 -2.07 -15.51
C TRP A 165 -3.78 -2.39 -15.69
N THR A 166 -4.62 -1.38 -15.91
CA THR A 166 -6.07 -1.60 -16.06
C THR A 166 -6.45 -2.37 -17.33
N GLN A 167 -5.66 -2.28 -18.38
CA GLN A 167 -5.90 -2.92 -19.66
C GLN A 167 -5.32 -4.34 -19.73
N ASP A 168 -4.07 -4.50 -19.36
CA ASP A 168 -3.29 -5.72 -19.61
C ASP A 168 -2.74 -6.37 -18.34
N GLN A 169 -2.90 -5.75 -17.17
CA GLN A 169 -2.25 -6.13 -15.92
C GLN A 169 -0.72 -6.26 -16.09
N ASP A 170 -0.15 -5.29 -16.81
CA ASP A 170 1.28 -5.25 -17.10
C ASP A 170 2.09 -5.12 -15.79
N PRO A 171 2.87 -6.14 -15.41
CA PRO A 171 3.60 -6.15 -14.14
C PRO A 171 4.62 -5.02 -14.00
N ASP A 172 5.04 -4.41 -15.09
CA ASP A 172 5.94 -3.25 -15.07
C ASP A 172 5.25 -1.95 -14.63
N HIS A 173 3.92 -2.02 -14.43
CA HIS A 173 3.06 -0.90 -14.02
C HIS A 173 2.22 -1.19 -12.77
N ASP A 174 2.63 -2.17 -11.96
CA ASP A 174 1.95 -2.58 -10.74
C ASP A 174 2.22 -1.61 -9.57
N VAL A 175 1.87 -0.35 -9.77
CA VAL A 175 1.94 0.72 -8.77
C VAL A 175 0.66 1.53 -8.79
N ALA A 176 0.15 1.91 -7.63
CA ALA A 176 -0.99 2.79 -7.44
C ALA A 176 -0.68 3.90 -6.46
N PHE A 177 -1.30 5.07 -6.67
CA PHE A 177 -1.37 6.14 -5.68
C PHE A 177 -2.82 6.39 -5.29
N LEU A 178 -3.07 6.57 -3.99
CA LEU A 178 -4.39 6.86 -3.44
C LEU A 178 -4.34 8.16 -2.65
N ARG A 179 -5.27 9.08 -2.94
CA ARG A 179 -5.54 10.19 -2.05
C ARG A 179 -6.49 9.75 -0.96
N LEU A 180 -6.19 10.11 0.26
CA LEU A 180 -6.95 9.71 1.42
C LEU A 180 -7.51 10.89 2.19
N ARG A 181 -8.57 10.63 2.97
CA ARG A 181 -9.09 11.49 4.02
C ARG A 181 -9.38 10.68 5.27
N ARG A 182 -9.42 11.32 6.41
CA ARG A 182 -9.91 10.71 7.65
C ARG A 182 -11.39 11.08 7.87
N PRO A 183 -12.32 10.10 7.94
CA PRO A 183 -13.71 10.37 8.28
C PRO A 183 -13.86 11.09 9.62
N GLY A 184 -14.72 12.10 9.67
CA GLY A 184 -14.94 12.91 10.89
C GLY A 184 -13.88 13.98 11.18
N TYR A 185 -12.78 14.04 10.43
CA TYR A 185 -11.66 14.98 10.65
C TYR A 185 -11.35 15.80 9.38
N PRO A 186 -12.23 16.74 9.00
CA PRO A 186 -12.04 17.50 7.77
C PRO A 186 -10.76 18.36 7.85
N GLY A 187 -9.96 18.31 6.78
CA GLY A 187 -8.72 19.07 6.67
C GLY A 187 -7.50 18.46 7.38
N GLN A 188 -7.67 17.34 8.09
CA GLN A 188 -6.52 16.63 8.65
C GLN A 188 -5.71 15.99 7.49
N ARG A 189 -4.41 16.26 7.49
CA ARG A 189 -3.48 15.72 6.50
C ARG A 189 -2.80 14.48 7.08
N LEU A 190 -2.76 13.40 6.29
CA LEU A 190 -2.16 12.13 6.71
C LEU A 190 -0.68 12.29 7.07
N GLU A 191 0.08 12.97 6.21
CA GLU A 191 1.51 13.21 6.40
C GLU A 191 1.83 13.98 7.68
N ASP A 192 0.98 14.91 8.10
CA ASP A 192 1.18 15.67 9.34
C ASP A 192 1.04 14.78 10.59
N VAL A 193 0.32 13.66 10.46
CA VAL A 193 0.05 12.72 11.55
C VAL A 193 1.09 11.60 11.61
N THR A 194 1.52 11.09 10.45
CA THR A 194 2.35 9.89 10.35
C THR A 194 3.78 10.16 9.87
N GLY A 195 4.05 11.36 9.32
CA GLY A 195 5.17 11.56 8.43
C GLY A 195 4.96 10.85 7.10
N ALA A 196 5.95 10.94 6.22
CA ALA A 196 5.89 10.36 4.88
C ALA A 196 7.28 9.94 4.39
N MET A 197 7.30 9.00 3.45
CA MET A 197 8.51 8.63 2.72
C MET A 197 8.67 9.51 1.48
N ALA A 198 9.93 9.79 1.11
CA ALA A 198 10.26 10.55 -0.08
C ALA A 198 10.26 9.63 -1.30
N LEU A 199 9.44 9.91 -2.30
CA LEU A 199 9.46 9.21 -3.58
C LEU A 199 10.82 9.43 -4.26
N THR A 200 11.57 8.34 -4.48
CA THR A 200 12.90 8.37 -5.08
C THR A 200 12.87 7.71 -6.44
N LEU A 201 13.00 8.52 -7.48
CA LEU A 201 12.95 8.08 -8.87
C LEU A 201 14.37 7.79 -9.38
N GLY A 202 14.53 6.75 -10.20
CA GLY A 202 15.79 6.42 -10.83
C GLY A 202 16.89 6.02 -9.84
N ALA A 203 16.53 5.39 -8.73
CA ALA A 203 17.50 4.93 -7.74
C ALA A 203 18.63 4.14 -8.39
N GLU A 204 19.87 4.45 -7.99
CA GLU A 204 21.04 3.68 -8.43
C GLU A 204 21.01 2.30 -7.77
N LEU A 205 21.19 1.26 -8.61
CA LEU A 205 21.23 -0.13 -8.18
C LEU A 205 22.52 -0.78 -8.68
N PRO A 206 23.15 -1.73 -7.92
CA PRO A 206 22.66 -2.29 -6.66
C PRO A 206 22.75 -1.30 -5.48
N ALA A 207 21.81 -1.41 -4.52
CA ALA A 207 21.77 -0.58 -3.33
C ALA A 207 21.29 -1.38 -2.10
N PRO A 208 21.78 -1.04 -0.89
CA PRO A 208 21.17 -1.52 0.34
C PRO A 208 19.69 -1.14 0.39
N ALA A 209 18.83 -2.11 0.66
CA ALA A 209 17.40 -1.89 0.69
C ALA A 209 16.72 -2.66 1.82
N ARG A 210 15.54 -2.20 2.19
CA ARG A 210 14.67 -2.82 3.17
C ARG A 210 13.24 -2.86 2.60
N LEU A 211 12.59 -4.00 2.73
CA LEU A 211 11.15 -4.13 2.52
C LEU A 211 10.42 -4.22 3.86
N VAL A 212 9.19 -3.71 3.90
CA VAL A 212 8.28 -3.84 5.04
C VAL A 212 6.88 -4.14 4.51
N GLY A 213 6.14 -5.02 5.18
CA GLY A 213 4.76 -5.28 4.80
C GLY A 213 3.99 -6.02 5.89
N TYR A 214 2.68 -6.08 5.72
CA TYR A 214 1.75 -6.74 6.63
C TYR A 214 1.27 -8.04 6.00
N PRO A 215 1.69 -9.22 6.51
CA PRO A 215 1.11 -10.49 6.07
C PRO A 215 -0.38 -10.55 6.35
N ASN A 216 -1.17 -11.06 5.41
CA ASN A 216 -2.63 -11.11 5.56
C ASN A 216 -3.13 -11.97 6.73
N PHE A 217 -2.27 -12.80 7.33
CA PHE A 217 -2.57 -13.63 8.50
C PHE A 217 -2.00 -13.07 9.82
N SER A 218 -1.37 -11.90 9.79
CA SER A 218 -0.69 -11.32 10.97
C SER A 218 -1.04 -9.85 11.15
N GLU A 219 -1.35 -9.47 12.36
CA GLU A 219 -1.58 -8.08 12.77
C GLU A 219 -0.28 -7.29 13.01
N GLN A 220 0.87 -7.91 12.77
CA GLN A 220 2.18 -7.28 12.90
C GLN A 220 2.90 -7.25 11.56
N PRO A 221 3.60 -6.16 11.25
CA PRO A 221 4.41 -6.09 10.04
C PRO A 221 5.64 -6.98 10.15
N LEU A 222 6.17 -7.35 9.01
CA LEU A 222 7.49 -7.94 8.87
C LEU A 222 8.41 -7.05 8.06
N GLU A 223 9.71 -7.32 8.17
CA GLU A 223 10.77 -6.67 7.40
C GLU A 223 11.80 -7.66 6.91
N CYS A 224 12.46 -7.30 5.83
CA CYS A 224 13.70 -7.93 5.42
C CYS A 224 14.66 -6.90 4.81
N GLN A 225 15.95 -7.07 5.03
CA GLN A 225 17.01 -6.21 4.52
C GLN A 225 17.97 -7.01 3.66
N ASN A 226 18.24 -6.53 2.46
CA ASN A 226 19.25 -7.09 1.55
C ASN A 226 19.67 -6.05 0.52
N THR A 227 20.58 -6.41 -0.36
CA THR A 227 20.94 -5.59 -1.52
C THR A 227 19.88 -5.73 -2.61
N ALA A 228 19.17 -4.64 -2.91
CA ALA A 228 18.31 -4.57 -4.08
C ALA A 228 19.15 -4.50 -5.36
N VAL A 229 18.76 -5.30 -6.35
CA VAL A 229 19.45 -5.38 -7.65
C VAL A 229 18.48 -5.15 -8.81
N PRO A 230 18.94 -4.70 -9.98
CA PRO A 230 18.08 -4.62 -11.16
C PRO A 230 17.61 -6.03 -11.58
N ALA A 231 16.32 -6.15 -11.91
CA ALA A 231 15.75 -7.34 -12.57
C ALA A 231 15.21 -6.96 -13.96
N GLY A 232 16.12 -6.61 -14.84
CA GLY A 232 15.81 -5.99 -16.13
C GLY A 232 15.70 -4.46 -16.02
N PRO A 233 15.12 -3.78 -17.03
CA PRO A 233 15.02 -2.33 -17.06
C PRO A 233 13.97 -1.74 -16.11
N THR A 234 12.92 -2.50 -15.83
CA THR A 234 11.66 -2.03 -15.22
C THR A 234 11.40 -2.57 -13.82
N GLN A 235 12.15 -3.58 -13.38
CA GLN A 235 11.94 -4.22 -12.09
C GLN A 235 13.17 -4.12 -11.18
N VAL A 236 12.91 -4.13 -9.89
CA VAL A 236 13.87 -4.30 -8.79
C VAL A 236 13.65 -5.65 -8.15
N ARG A 237 14.71 -6.37 -7.83
CA ARG A 237 14.69 -7.63 -7.09
C ARG A 237 15.37 -7.47 -5.75
N LEU A 238 14.76 -8.05 -4.72
CA LEU A 238 15.31 -8.18 -3.38
C LEU A 238 15.13 -9.64 -2.93
N ASP A 239 16.22 -10.38 -2.82
CA ASP A 239 16.18 -11.76 -2.34
C ASP A 239 15.95 -11.75 -0.83
N CYS A 240 14.81 -12.26 -0.40
CA CYS A 240 14.39 -12.43 0.97
C CYS A 240 13.34 -13.55 1.01
N ALA A 241 13.61 -14.58 1.79
CA ALA A 241 12.64 -15.65 2.00
C ALA A 241 11.50 -15.22 2.93
N ASP A 242 10.41 -15.97 2.89
CA ASP A 242 9.26 -15.81 3.80
C ASP A 242 8.61 -14.41 3.78
N VAL A 243 8.45 -13.84 2.58
CA VAL A 243 7.67 -12.62 2.35
C VAL A 243 6.29 -13.03 1.82
N PRO A 244 5.28 -13.22 2.70
CA PRO A 244 4.02 -13.84 2.32
C PRO A 244 3.02 -12.86 1.72
N ASN A 245 1.88 -13.40 1.25
CA ASN A 245 0.74 -12.61 0.79
C ASN A 245 0.28 -11.60 1.85
N GLY A 246 -0.20 -10.44 1.40
CA GLY A 246 -0.57 -9.30 2.23
C GLY A 246 0.52 -8.24 2.33
N THR A 247 1.80 -8.60 2.12
CA THR A 247 2.91 -7.64 2.09
C THR A 247 2.93 -6.79 0.82
N SER A 248 2.21 -7.20 -0.22
CA SER A 248 2.02 -6.45 -1.47
C SER A 248 1.68 -4.98 -1.22
N GLY A 249 2.32 -4.06 -1.94
CA GLY A 249 2.17 -2.62 -1.74
C GLY A 249 3.00 -2.05 -0.59
N GLY A 250 3.62 -2.89 0.23
CA GLY A 250 4.57 -2.47 1.25
C GLY A 250 5.81 -1.81 0.64
N PRO A 251 6.43 -0.84 1.33
CA PRO A 251 7.56 -0.09 0.80
C PRO A 251 8.83 -0.91 0.61
N VAL A 252 9.53 -0.64 -0.48
CA VAL A 252 10.95 -0.96 -0.65
C VAL A 252 11.74 0.34 -0.57
N THR A 253 12.59 0.46 0.45
CA THR A 253 13.31 1.69 0.75
C THR A 253 14.82 1.50 0.70
N THR A 254 15.55 2.56 0.33
CA THR A 254 16.98 2.70 0.61
C THR A 254 17.18 3.80 1.65
N GLY A 255 18.16 3.63 2.53
CA GLY A 255 18.23 4.47 3.73
C GLY A 255 17.00 4.27 4.61
N ARG A 256 16.53 5.36 5.25
CA ARG A 256 15.39 5.30 6.17
C ARG A 256 14.06 5.64 5.53
N THR A 257 14.05 6.52 4.54
CA THR A 257 12.82 7.16 4.04
C THR A 257 12.79 7.33 2.52
N ALA A 258 13.83 6.92 1.81
CA ALA A 258 13.85 7.00 0.35
C ALA A 258 13.11 5.81 -0.25
N LEU A 259 11.87 6.01 -0.66
CA LEU A 259 11.02 5.01 -1.28
C LEU A 259 11.44 4.78 -2.73
N ILE A 260 11.98 3.61 -3.05
CA ILE A 260 12.44 3.22 -4.39
C ILE A 260 11.51 2.25 -5.09
N GLY A 261 10.52 1.71 -4.39
CA GLY A 261 9.55 0.77 -4.90
C GLY A 261 8.49 0.37 -3.88
N VAL A 262 7.53 -0.43 -4.32
CA VAL A 262 6.55 -1.14 -3.47
C VAL A 262 6.52 -2.60 -3.89
N ILE A 263 6.32 -3.51 -2.94
CA ILE A 263 6.23 -4.96 -3.21
C ILE A 263 5.10 -5.21 -4.21
N GLY A 264 5.41 -5.72 -5.38
CA GLY A 264 4.50 -5.91 -6.50
C GLY A 264 5.27 -6.12 -7.80
N GLY A 265 4.57 -6.12 -8.94
CA GLY A 265 5.18 -6.31 -10.25
C GLY A 265 5.28 -7.76 -10.66
N ARG A 266 6.47 -8.21 -11.08
CA ARG A 266 6.68 -9.57 -11.57
C ARG A 266 6.23 -10.61 -10.55
N ASP A 267 5.54 -11.65 -11.03
CA ASP A 267 5.03 -12.76 -10.22
C ASP A 267 4.15 -12.30 -9.04
N GLY A 268 3.43 -11.16 -9.21
CA GLY A 268 2.57 -10.59 -8.16
C GLY A 268 3.32 -10.02 -6.95
N GLY A 269 4.63 -9.80 -7.09
CA GLY A 269 5.50 -9.30 -6.02
C GLY A 269 6.60 -10.28 -5.62
N GLY A 270 6.59 -11.52 -6.16
CA GLY A 270 7.65 -12.48 -5.94
C GLY A 270 7.20 -13.90 -5.63
N ASP A 271 8.11 -14.67 -5.12
CA ASP A 271 7.95 -16.07 -4.70
C ASP A 271 8.45 -16.30 -3.26
N GLU A 272 8.67 -17.56 -2.87
CA GLU A 272 9.09 -17.92 -1.50
C GLU A 272 10.49 -17.39 -1.11
N GLU A 273 11.34 -17.06 -2.09
CA GLU A 273 12.74 -16.66 -1.87
C GLU A 273 13.05 -15.23 -2.32
N THR A 274 12.18 -14.66 -3.16
CA THR A 274 12.47 -13.41 -3.87
C THR A 274 11.28 -12.46 -3.90
N SER A 275 11.51 -11.19 -3.60
CA SER A 275 10.51 -10.12 -3.77
C SER A 275 10.86 -9.24 -4.96
N TYR A 276 9.84 -8.80 -5.68
CA TYR A 276 9.96 -7.83 -6.77
C TYR A 276 9.25 -6.53 -6.45
N SER A 277 9.67 -5.49 -7.16
CA SER A 277 9.03 -4.17 -7.18
C SER A 277 9.18 -3.56 -8.56
N VAL A 278 8.21 -2.78 -9.00
CA VAL A 278 8.39 -1.89 -10.15
C VAL A 278 9.51 -0.89 -9.82
N ARG A 279 10.45 -0.70 -10.74
CA ARG A 279 11.48 0.33 -10.63
C ARG A 279 10.86 1.70 -10.81
N PHE A 280 10.97 2.56 -9.82
CA PHE A 280 10.41 3.91 -9.88
C PHE A 280 11.19 4.78 -10.88
N GLY A 281 10.59 4.99 -12.03
CA GLY A 281 11.11 5.78 -13.16
C GLY A 281 10.12 6.85 -13.63
N ASP A 282 10.18 7.19 -14.93
CA ASP A 282 9.38 8.26 -15.51
C ASP A 282 7.88 7.94 -15.54
N ASP A 283 7.49 6.67 -15.70
CA ASP A 283 6.08 6.26 -15.66
C ASP A 283 5.49 6.46 -14.26
N VAL A 284 6.23 6.10 -13.22
CA VAL A 284 5.82 6.33 -11.82
C VAL A 284 5.81 7.82 -11.50
N ARG A 285 6.76 8.61 -12.05
CA ARG A 285 6.73 10.08 -11.97
C ARG A 285 5.43 10.64 -12.53
N ALA A 286 5.09 10.24 -13.75
CA ALA A 286 3.87 10.72 -14.41
C ALA A 286 2.60 10.35 -13.64
N LEU A 287 2.56 9.13 -13.09
CA LEU A 287 1.46 8.67 -12.25
C LEU A 287 1.35 9.50 -10.95
N TYR A 288 2.47 9.74 -10.26
CA TYR A 288 2.54 10.57 -9.06
C TYR A 288 2.10 12.01 -9.34
N GLU A 289 2.61 12.64 -10.40
CA GLU A 289 2.24 14.01 -10.79
C GLU A 289 0.75 14.10 -11.07
N ARG A 290 0.17 13.14 -11.80
CA ARG A 290 -1.27 13.08 -12.04
C ARG A 290 -2.07 12.96 -10.74
N SER A 291 -1.60 12.12 -9.81
CA SER A 291 -2.27 11.90 -8.53
C SER A 291 -2.22 13.12 -7.61
N THR A 292 -1.19 13.96 -7.73
CA THR A 292 -0.99 15.13 -6.86
C THR A 292 -1.54 16.42 -7.44
N THR A 293 -1.63 16.57 -8.76
CA THR A 293 -2.04 17.82 -9.44
C THR A 293 -3.52 17.89 -9.77
N SER A 294 -4.21 16.74 -9.86
CA SER A 294 -5.66 16.75 -10.12
C SER A 294 -6.38 17.45 -8.96
N PRO A 295 -7.39 18.30 -9.22
CA PRO A 295 -8.15 18.95 -8.16
C PRO A 295 -8.73 17.90 -7.20
N ALA A 296 -8.76 18.23 -5.91
CA ALA A 296 -9.55 17.48 -4.96
C ALA A 296 -11.04 17.60 -5.35
N PRO A 297 -11.85 16.57 -5.16
CA PRO A 297 -13.27 16.59 -5.46
C PRO A 297 -14.01 17.64 -4.63
#